data_ab7355c2ef4a3c6f16e185cfbe693c1a
#
_entry.id   ab7355c2ef4a3c6f16e185cfbe693c1a
#
_cell.length_a   1.000
_cell.length_b   1.000
_cell.length_c   1.000
_cell.angle_alpha   90.00
_cell.angle_beta   90.00
_cell.angle_gamma   90.00
#
_symmetry.space_group_name_H-M   'P 1'
#
loop_
_entity.id
_entity.type
_entity.pdbx_description
1 polymer ?
#
loop_
_entity_poly.entity_id
_entity_poly.type
_entity_poly.pdbx_seq_one_letter_code
_entity_poly.pdbx_strand_id
1 'polypeptide(L)'
;MLSFERLSKTYADGTRALADVTLTVQESEILAIVGGSGCGKTTLLRLVAGLDRASAGAIRLEGEAITEPHPAIGIVFQEPRLLPWLSVADNVGFGLDGVASAERRARVAHALDKVGLADHAGRWPRDLSGGQQQRVAIARAFVTKPKVLLLDEPFSALDAFTRASLHEHLLALWEDTRPTVVLVTHDVGEAVSLADRAVVMQPKPGRIFDELPLSLARPRDRTALPFEAATRRVLFALDQSLKTEHQAPKRERDQQAAALWW
;
A
#
# COMPACT_ATOMS: atom_id res chain seq x y z
N MET A 1 7.88 -8.66 11.67
CA MET A 1 8.84 -7.89 10.84
C MET A 1 8.79 -8.39 9.41
N LEU A 2 8.68 -7.50 8.42
CA LEU A 2 8.71 -7.78 6.97
C LEU A 2 10.05 -7.29 6.40
N SER A 3 10.77 -8.12 5.65
CA SER A 3 12.07 -7.75 5.06
C SER A 3 12.16 -8.05 3.57
N PHE A 4 12.90 -7.20 2.88
CA PHE A 4 13.24 -7.29 1.46
C PHE A 4 14.76 -7.42 1.35
N GLU A 5 15.26 -8.50 0.77
CA GLU A 5 16.68 -8.82 0.71
C GLU A 5 17.14 -8.76 -0.75
N ARG A 6 17.75 -7.66 -1.16
CA ARG A 6 18.27 -7.41 -2.53
C ARG A 6 17.28 -7.79 -3.62
N LEU A 7 16.01 -7.41 -3.41
CA LEU A 7 14.91 -7.78 -4.26
C LEU A 7 15.03 -7.17 -5.65
N SER A 8 14.96 -8.00 -6.68
CA SER A 8 14.98 -7.56 -8.08
C SER A 8 13.88 -8.25 -8.88
N LYS A 9 13.33 -7.51 -9.86
CA LYS A 9 12.31 -8.03 -10.78
C LYS A 9 12.62 -7.59 -12.20
N THR A 10 12.78 -8.56 -13.08
CA THR A 10 12.84 -8.38 -14.53
C THR A 10 11.74 -9.21 -15.16
N TYR A 11 10.92 -8.61 -16.02
CA TYR A 11 9.87 -9.29 -16.76
C TYR A 11 10.41 -10.03 -17.97
N ALA A 12 9.58 -10.88 -18.60
CA ALA A 12 9.98 -11.70 -19.75
C ALA A 12 10.35 -10.86 -21.00
N ASP A 13 9.81 -9.64 -21.11
CA ASP A 13 10.13 -8.68 -22.16
C ASP A 13 11.46 -7.92 -21.93
N GLY A 14 12.21 -8.30 -20.88
CA GLY A 14 13.46 -7.64 -20.50
C GLY A 14 13.28 -6.39 -19.63
N THR A 15 12.05 -5.94 -19.37
CA THR A 15 11.81 -4.76 -18.54
C THR A 15 12.25 -5.01 -17.10
N ARG A 16 13.25 -4.24 -16.64
CA ARG A 16 13.76 -4.30 -15.26
C ARG A 16 12.94 -3.36 -14.36
N ALA A 17 11.91 -3.92 -13.71
CA ALA A 17 10.99 -3.15 -12.87
C ALA A 17 11.59 -2.75 -11.53
N LEU A 18 12.35 -3.64 -10.89
CA LEU A 18 13.02 -3.41 -9.60
C LEU A 18 14.47 -3.88 -9.65
N ALA A 19 15.36 -3.20 -8.95
CA ALA A 19 16.76 -3.56 -8.85
C ALA A 19 17.31 -3.33 -7.44
N ASP A 20 17.72 -4.41 -6.79
CA ASP A 20 18.44 -4.41 -5.52
C ASP A 20 17.72 -3.63 -4.41
N VAL A 21 16.41 -3.86 -4.25
CA VAL A 21 15.62 -3.24 -3.19
C VAL A 21 15.86 -3.99 -1.89
N THR A 22 16.47 -3.31 -0.93
CA THR A 22 16.72 -3.84 0.42
C THR A 22 16.02 -2.91 1.41
N LEU A 23 15.09 -3.44 2.20
CA LEU A 23 14.24 -2.67 3.11
C LEU A 23 13.74 -3.58 4.24
N THR A 24 13.62 -3.02 5.43
CA THR A 24 12.97 -3.69 6.56
C THR A 24 11.82 -2.83 7.07
N VAL A 25 10.66 -3.44 7.27
CA VAL A 25 9.48 -2.82 7.86
C VAL A 25 9.26 -3.43 9.23
N GLN A 26 9.19 -2.57 10.26
CA GLN A 26 9.03 -3.01 11.63
C GLN A 26 7.59 -3.49 11.90
N GLU A 27 7.40 -4.27 12.95
CA GLU A 27 6.06 -4.62 13.41
C GLU A 27 5.26 -3.37 13.79
N SER A 28 3.99 -3.36 13.41
CA SER A 28 3.07 -2.23 13.67
C SER A 28 3.51 -0.89 13.06
N GLU A 29 4.48 -0.89 12.15
CA GLU A 29 4.87 0.29 11.39
C GLU A 29 3.90 0.54 10.24
N ILE A 30 3.54 1.79 10.00
CA ILE A 30 2.94 2.24 8.75
C ILE A 30 4.05 2.83 7.88
N LEU A 31 4.47 2.10 6.87
CA LEU A 31 5.45 2.53 5.88
C LEU A 31 4.74 3.06 4.63
N ALA A 32 5.06 4.27 4.20
CA ALA A 32 4.63 4.77 2.89
C ALA A 32 5.75 4.59 1.86
N ILE A 33 5.41 4.10 0.69
CA ILE A 33 6.29 4.04 -0.48
C ILE A 33 5.79 5.07 -1.49
N VAL A 34 6.57 6.12 -1.71
CA VAL A 34 6.27 7.20 -2.64
C VAL A 34 7.23 7.20 -3.82
N GLY A 35 6.75 7.63 -4.97
CA GLY A 35 7.59 7.68 -6.17
C GLY A 35 6.78 8.01 -7.42
N GLY A 36 7.45 8.45 -8.46
CA GLY A 36 6.83 8.75 -9.76
C GLY A 36 6.19 7.52 -10.41
N SER A 37 5.44 7.75 -11.50
CA SER A 37 4.87 6.65 -12.29
C SER A 37 5.98 5.76 -12.84
N GLY A 38 5.76 4.44 -12.82
CA GLY A 38 6.72 3.47 -13.36
C GLY A 38 7.96 3.20 -12.48
N CYS A 39 8.02 3.69 -11.24
CA CYS A 39 9.14 3.35 -10.33
C CYS A 39 9.01 1.97 -9.65
N GLY A 40 8.03 1.16 -10.02
CA GLY A 40 7.92 -0.23 -9.54
C GLY A 40 7.10 -0.45 -8.26
N LYS A 41 6.37 0.54 -7.74
CA LYS A 41 5.58 0.43 -6.49
C LYS A 41 4.56 -0.72 -6.53
N THR A 42 3.72 -0.76 -7.55
CA THR A 42 2.73 -1.85 -7.72
C THR A 42 3.41 -3.20 -7.93
N THR A 43 4.56 -3.25 -8.66
CA THR A 43 5.36 -4.47 -8.78
C THR A 43 5.83 -4.94 -7.42
N LEU A 44 6.36 -4.03 -6.58
CA LEU A 44 6.81 -4.35 -5.23
C LEU A 44 5.67 -4.91 -4.38
N LEU A 45 4.49 -4.27 -4.38
CA LEU A 45 3.32 -4.78 -3.66
C LEU A 45 2.88 -6.17 -4.13
N ARG A 46 2.88 -6.41 -5.46
CA ARG A 46 2.52 -7.73 -6.01
C ARG A 46 3.48 -8.83 -5.57
N LEU A 47 4.77 -8.52 -5.48
CA LEU A 47 5.77 -9.46 -4.96
C LEU A 47 5.54 -9.76 -3.47
N VAL A 48 5.26 -8.73 -2.64
CA VAL A 48 4.95 -8.91 -1.21
C VAL A 48 3.67 -9.71 -1.00
N ALA A 49 2.66 -9.48 -1.85
CA ALA A 49 1.40 -10.22 -1.81
C ALA A 49 1.53 -11.68 -2.30
N GLY A 50 2.70 -12.09 -2.79
CA GLY A 50 2.89 -13.41 -3.41
C GLY A 50 2.15 -13.59 -4.74
N LEU A 51 1.71 -12.50 -5.37
CA LEU A 51 0.98 -12.50 -6.65
C LEU A 51 1.93 -12.49 -7.86
N ASP A 52 3.22 -12.33 -7.62
CA ASP A 52 4.29 -12.39 -8.62
C ASP A 52 5.57 -12.93 -7.93
N ARG A 53 6.56 -13.35 -8.72
CA ARG A 53 7.82 -13.89 -8.21
C ARG A 53 8.98 -12.95 -8.50
N ALA A 54 9.85 -12.79 -7.52
CA ALA A 54 11.11 -12.06 -7.70
C ALA A 54 12.02 -12.79 -8.71
N SER A 55 12.80 -12.02 -9.47
CA SER A 55 13.84 -12.57 -10.34
C SER A 55 15.13 -12.86 -9.56
N ALA A 56 15.37 -12.10 -8.46
CA ALA A 56 16.47 -12.33 -7.52
C ALA A 56 16.14 -11.71 -6.16
N GLY A 57 16.81 -12.16 -5.12
CA GLY A 57 16.55 -11.73 -3.75
C GLY A 57 15.38 -12.47 -3.13
N ALA A 58 14.93 -12.02 -1.96
CA ALA A 58 13.84 -12.64 -1.22
C ALA A 58 12.99 -11.62 -0.47
N ILE A 59 11.74 -11.99 -0.20
CA ILE A 59 10.85 -11.29 0.74
C ILE A 59 10.58 -12.25 1.88
N ARG A 60 10.69 -11.76 3.11
CA ARG A 60 10.43 -12.60 4.30
C ARG A 60 9.46 -11.91 5.24
N LEU A 61 8.53 -12.68 5.75
CA LEU A 61 7.66 -12.32 6.87
C LEU A 61 8.04 -13.19 8.07
N GLU A 62 8.50 -12.56 9.15
CA GLU A 62 8.96 -13.25 10.37
C GLU A 62 10.02 -14.34 10.09
N GLY A 63 10.87 -14.12 9.09
CA GLY A 63 11.91 -15.06 8.66
C GLY A 63 11.47 -16.07 7.60
N GLU A 64 10.18 -16.29 7.39
CA GLU A 64 9.65 -17.17 6.35
C GLU A 64 9.59 -16.49 4.99
N ALA A 65 10.04 -17.18 3.93
CA ALA A 65 10.03 -16.63 2.58
C ALA A 65 8.61 -16.59 2.01
N ILE A 66 8.23 -15.45 1.43
CA ILE A 66 6.95 -15.27 0.72
C ILE A 66 7.17 -15.55 -0.77
N THR A 67 6.60 -16.64 -1.27
CA THR A 67 6.68 -17.07 -2.68
C THR A 67 5.33 -17.25 -3.34
N GLU A 68 4.25 -17.20 -2.55
CA GLU A 68 2.85 -17.36 -2.95
C GLU A 68 1.94 -16.54 -2.00
N PRO A 69 0.65 -16.34 -2.32
CA PRO A 69 -0.27 -15.63 -1.43
C PRO A 69 -0.30 -16.23 -0.03
N HIS A 70 -0.14 -15.37 0.98
CA HIS A 70 -0.02 -15.77 2.37
C HIS A 70 -1.20 -15.26 3.21
N PRO A 71 -1.87 -16.08 4.05
CA PRO A 71 -3.07 -15.69 4.79
C PRO A 71 -2.85 -14.56 5.80
N ALA A 72 -1.61 -14.37 6.27
CA ALA A 72 -1.25 -13.25 7.14
C ALA A 72 -1.06 -11.91 6.41
N ILE A 73 -1.21 -11.88 5.07
CA ILE A 73 -1.04 -10.67 4.24
C ILE A 73 -2.37 -10.30 3.63
N GLY A 74 -2.93 -9.16 4.04
CA GLY A 74 -4.10 -8.54 3.41
C GLY A 74 -3.68 -7.55 2.33
N ILE A 75 -4.54 -7.38 1.31
CA ILE A 75 -4.30 -6.39 0.25
C ILE A 75 -5.57 -5.60 -0.05
N VAL A 76 -5.42 -4.28 -0.20
CA VAL A 76 -6.43 -3.36 -0.73
C VAL A 76 -5.88 -2.78 -2.02
N PHE A 77 -6.62 -2.96 -3.10
CA PHE A 77 -6.27 -2.44 -4.42
C PHE A 77 -6.80 -1.01 -4.61
N GLN A 78 -6.29 -0.33 -5.59
CA GLN A 78 -6.77 0.99 -6.03
C GLN A 78 -8.27 0.97 -6.35
N GLU A 79 -8.72 -0.06 -7.07
CA GLU A 79 -10.15 -0.35 -7.23
C GLU A 79 -10.63 -1.22 -6.07
N PRO A 80 -11.82 -0.97 -5.49
CA PRO A 80 -12.34 -1.71 -4.32
C PRO A 80 -12.47 -3.22 -4.52
N ARG A 81 -12.70 -3.66 -5.77
CA ARG A 81 -12.86 -5.08 -6.16
C ARG A 81 -13.81 -5.83 -5.23
N LEU A 82 -14.96 -5.21 -4.94
CA LEU A 82 -16.02 -5.87 -4.19
C LEU A 82 -16.67 -6.95 -5.06
N LEU A 83 -17.12 -8.02 -4.40
CA LEU A 83 -17.86 -9.10 -5.03
C LEU A 83 -19.30 -8.62 -5.28
N PRO A 84 -19.72 -8.37 -6.52
CA PRO A 84 -20.99 -7.69 -6.81
C PRO A 84 -22.22 -8.52 -6.46
N TRP A 85 -22.05 -9.84 -6.29
CA TRP A 85 -23.10 -10.80 -5.90
C TRP A 85 -23.20 -11.04 -4.39
N LEU A 86 -22.41 -10.33 -3.58
CA LEU A 86 -22.44 -10.40 -2.12
C LEU A 86 -22.91 -9.07 -1.53
N SER A 87 -23.63 -9.13 -0.42
CA SER A 87 -23.94 -7.95 0.38
C SER A 87 -22.67 -7.28 0.92
N VAL A 88 -22.79 -6.06 1.43
CA VAL A 88 -21.69 -5.35 2.11
C VAL A 88 -21.16 -6.18 3.28
N ALA A 89 -22.02 -6.71 4.13
CA ALA A 89 -21.61 -7.56 5.25
C ALA A 89 -20.92 -8.84 4.78
N ASP A 90 -21.40 -9.48 3.72
CA ASP A 90 -20.80 -10.70 3.18
C ASP A 90 -19.46 -10.40 2.47
N ASN A 91 -19.32 -9.24 1.82
CA ASN A 91 -18.05 -8.78 1.30
C ASN A 91 -17.01 -8.62 2.42
N VAL A 92 -17.37 -7.94 3.52
CA VAL A 92 -16.46 -7.78 4.67
C VAL A 92 -16.12 -9.15 5.28
N GLY A 93 -17.12 -10.02 5.45
CA GLY A 93 -16.93 -11.35 6.04
C GLY A 93 -16.31 -12.40 5.14
N PHE A 94 -15.96 -12.08 3.88
CA PHE A 94 -15.55 -13.06 2.86
C PHE A 94 -14.29 -13.86 3.25
N GLY A 95 -13.34 -13.25 3.97
CA GLY A 95 -12.12 -13.92 4.41
C GLY A 95 -12.23 -14.62 5.78
N LEU A 96 -13.45 -14.78 6.35
CA LEU A 96 -13.68 -15.37 7.67
C LEU A 96 -14.20 -16.81 7.59
N ASP A 97 -13.74 -17.59 6.62
CA ASP A 97 -14.12 -19.00 6.52
C ASP A 97 -13.56 -19.78 7.72
N GLY A 98 -14.41 -20.68 8.27
CA GLY A 98 -14.06 -21.45 9.46
C GLY A 98 -14.21 -20.72 10.81
N VAL A 99 -14.54 -19.43 10.82
CA VAL A 99 -14.83 -18.66 12.03
C VAL A 99 -16.29 -18.93 12.46
N ALA A 100 -16.52 -19.16 13.78
CA ALA A 100 -17.86 -19.37 14.31
C ALA A 100 -18.82 -18.23 13.93
N SER A 101 -20.06 -18.56 13.55
CA SER A 101 -21.03 -17.59 12.99
C SER A 101 -21.28 -16.37 13.89
N ALA A 102 -21.28 -16.54 15.21
CA ALA A 102 -21.46 -15.44 16.15
C ALA A 102 -20.26 -14.50 16.14
N GLU A 103 -19.05 -15.04 16.15
CA GLU A 103 -17.81 -14.27 16.08
C GLU A 103 -17.66 -13.57 14.71
N ARG A 104 -17.94 -14.27 13.60
CA ARG A 104 -17.96 -13.68 12.25
C ARG A 104 -18.86 -12.45 12.22
N ARG A 105 -20.11 -12.58 12.70
CA ARG A 105 -21.05 -11.45 12.74
C ARG A 105 -20.52 -10.28 13.58
N ALA A 106 -19.95 -10.57 14.76
CA ALA A 106 -19.41 -9.55 15.63
C ALA A 106 -18.23 -8.80 14.98
N ARG A 107 -17.28 -9.52 14.35
CA ARG A 107 -16.13 -8.92 13.65
C ARG A 107 -16.60 -8.07 12.47
N VAL A 108 -17.55 -8.54 11.68
CA VAL A 108 -18.10 -7.79 10.52
C VAL A 108 -18.82 -6.53 11.00
N ALA A 109 -19.67 -6.62 12.01
CA ALA A 109 -20.38 -5.47 12.57
C ALA A 109 -19.38 -4.41 13.10
N HIS A 110 -18.38 -4.83 13.86
CA HIS A 110 -17.33 -3.94 14.38
C HIS A 110 -16.55 -3.26 13.25
N ALA A 111 -16.13 -4.02 12.22
CA ALA A 111 -15.39 -3.44 11.11
C ALA A 111 -16.23 -2.43 10.31
N LEU A 112 -17.52 -2.70 10.09
CA LEU A 112 -18.46 -1.79 9.43
C LEU A 112 -18.72 -0.53 10.25
N ASP A 113 -18.84 -0.66 11.58
CA ASP A 113 -18.98 0.48 12.47
C ASP A 113 -17.76 1.41 12.40
N LYS A 114 -16.55 0.85 12.47
CA LYS A 114 -15.28 1.59 12.36
C LYS A 114 -15.14 2.40 11.06
N VAL A 115 -15.73 1.94 9.97
CA VAL A 115 -15.71 2.67 8.68
C VAL A 115 -16.98 3.49 8.42
N GLY A 116 -17.86 3.62 9.43
CA GLY A 116 -19.11 4.40 9.35
C GLY A 116 -20.12 3.84 8.35
N LEU A 117 -20.22 2.51 8.22
CA LEU A 117 -21.11 1.82 7.28
C LEU A 117 -22.00 0.75 7.97
N ALA A 118 -22.22 0.83 9.28
CA ALA A 118 -23.08 -0.11 10.00
C ALA A 118 -24.47 -0.25 9.38
N ASP A 119 -25.11 0.88 9.01
CA ASP A 119 -26.45 0.92 8.41
C ASP A 119 -26.48 0.44 6.93
N HIS A 120 -25.31 0.13 6.35
CA HIS A 120 -25.19 -0.31 4.97
C HIS A 120 -24.95 -1.82 4.84
N ALA A 121 -24.91 -2.57 5.94
CA ALA A 121 -24.54 -3.98 5.98
C ALA A 121 -25.32 -4.87 4.99
N GLY A 122 -26.63 -4.62 4.82
CA GLY A 122 -27.50 -5.35 3.90
C GLY A 122 -27.52 -4.85 2.46
N ARG A 123 -26.83 -3.73 2.13
CA ARG A 123 -26.79 -3.16 0.77
C ARG A 123 -25.89 -3.98 -0.14
N TRP A 124 -26.02 -3.72 -1.45
CA TRP A 124 -25.16 -4.30 -2.48
C TRP A 124 -24.06 -3.31 -2.90
N PRO A 125 -22.92 -3.76 -3.42
CA PRO A 125 -21.86 -2.85 -3.89
C PRO A 125 -22.32 -1.78 -4.87
N ARG A 126 -23.25 -2.10 -5.76
CA ARG A 126 -23.81 -1.16 -6.75
C ARG A 126 -24.61 0.01 -6.14
N ASP A 127 -25.05 -0.14 -4.90
CA ASP A 127 -25.86 0.86 -4.17
C ASP A 127 -24.97 1.81 -3.35
N LEU A 128 -23.62 1.65 -3.44
CA LEU A 128 -22.63 2.43 -2.71
C LEU A 128 -21.91 3.41 -3.63
N SER A 129 -21.54 4.58 -3.09
CA SER A 129 -20.57 5.47 -3.73
C SER A 129 -19.17 4.83 -3.78
N GLY A 130 -18.30 5.31 -4.67
CA GLY A 130 -16.91 4.80 -4.78
C GLY A 130 -16.15 4.88 -3.45
N GLY A 131 -16.30 5.96 -2.69
CA GLY A 131 -15.70 6.09 -1.36
C GLY A 131 -16.26 5.11 -0.34
N GLN A 132 -17.56 4.82 -0.38
CA GLN A 132 -18.17 3.80 0.46
C GLN A 132 -17.68 2.40 0.07
N GLN A 133 -17.55 2.10 -1.22
CA GLN A 133 -16.98 0.83 -1.69
C GLN A 133 -15.55 0.65 -1.21
N GLN A 134 -14.75 1.72 -1.23
CA GLN A 134 -13.37 1.67 -0.74
C GLN A 134 -13.31 1.42 0.79
N ARG A 135 -14.22 2.02 1.56
CA ARG A 135 -14.36 1.73 3.00
C ARG A 135 -14.68 0.25 3.25
N VAL A 136 -15.58 -0.34 2.46
CA VAL A 136 -15.89 -1.78 2.54
C VAL A 136 -14.67 -2.63 2.20
N ALA A 137 -13.89 -2.27 1.17
CA ALA A 137 -12.67 -3.00 0.81
C ALA A 137 -11.61 -2.96 1.92
N ILE A 138 -11.45 -1.80 2.57
CA ILE A 138 -10.56 -1.65 3.73
C ILE A 138 -11.06 -2.50 4.90
N ALA A 139 -12.35 -2.41 5.27
CA ALA A 139 -12.94 -3.22 6.34
C ALA A 139 -12.77 -4.72 6.07
N ARG A 140 -12.97 -5.17 4.82
CA ARG A 140 -12.73 -6.57 4.39
C ARG A 140 -11.30 -7.02 4.61
N ALA A 141 -10.33 -6.15 4.34
CA ALA A 141 -8.92 -6.49 4.54
C ALA A 141 -8.52 -6.54 6.02
N PHE A 142 -9.11 -5.72 6.87
CA PHE A 142 -8.82 -5.70 8.31
C PHE A 142 -9.53 -6.82 9.12
N VAL A 143 -10.72 -7.26 8.68
CA VAL A 143 -11.54 -8.20 9.45
C VAL A 143 -10.85 -9.54 9.70
N THR A 144 -9.94 -9.95 8.81
CA THR A 144 -9.14 -11.16 8.93
C THR A 144 -7.98 -11.02 9.93
N LYS A 145 -7.74 -9.81 10.46
CA LYS A 145 -6.64 -9.47 11.36
C LYS A 145 -5.27 -9.88 10.77
N PRO A 146 -4.91 -9.36 9.59
CA PRO A 146 -3.65 -9.70 8.94
C PRO A 146 -2.46 -9.18 9.76
N LYS A 147 -1.29 -9.83 9.65
CA LYS A 147 -0.03 -9.32 10.19
C LYS A 147 0.53 -8.18 9.34
N VAL A 148 0.32 -8.24 8.03
CA VAL A 148 0.73 -7.23 7.06
C VAL A 148 -0.47 -6.81 6.22
N LEU A 149 -0.65 -5.50 6.05
CA LEU A 149 -1.66 -4.93 5.17
C LEU A 149 -0.98 -4.12 4.06
N LEU A 150 -1.27 -4.47 2.83
CA LEU A 150 -0.78 -3.81 1.63
C LEU A 150 -1.88 -2.90 1.07
N LEU A 151 -1.56 -1.64 0.79
CA LEU A 151 -2.48 -0.66 0.26
C LEU A 151 -1.91 -0.08 -1.04
N ASP A 152 -2.53 -0.39 -2.19
CA ASP A 152 -2.11 0.09 -3.51
C ASP A 152 -2.95 1.28 -3.95
N GLU A 153 -2.46 2.50 -3.73
CA GLU A 153 -3.11 3.77 -4.07
C GLU A 153 -4.61 3.84 -3.62
N PRO A 154 -4.95 3.48 -2.37
CA PRO A 154 -6.32 3.24 -1.96
C PRO A 154 -7.20 4.49 -1.92
N PHE A 155 -6.62 5.68 -2.09
CA PHE A 155 -7.32 6.96 -1.97
C PHE A 155 -7.32 7.78 -3.26
N SER A 156 -6.67 7.30 -4.33
CA SER A 156 -6.38 8.07 -5.55
C SER A 156 -7.64 8.54 -6.30
N ALA A 157 -8.74 7.80 -6.22
CA ALA A 157 -10.00 8.10 -6.90
C ALA A 157 -10.98 8.95 -6.06
N LEU A 158 -10.54 9.45 -4.89
CA LEU A 158 -11.42 10.11 -3.92
C LEU A 158 -11.21 11.64 -3.91
N ASP A 159 -12.29 12.37 -3.69
CA ASP A 159 -12.23 13.81 -3.39
C ASP A 159 -11.54 14.05 -2.02
N ALA A 160 -11.12 15.29 -1.77
CA ALA A 160 -10.33 15.66 -0.60
C ALA A 160 -11.04 15.38 0.74
N PHE A 161 -12.36 15.60 0.83
CA PHE A 161 -13.11 15.36 2.07
C PHE A 161 -13.29 13.87 2.35
N THR A 162 -13.69 13.12 1.34
CA THR A 162 -13.84 11.65 1.43
C THR A 162 -12.52 11.01 1.79
N ARG A 163 -11.41 11.47 1.19
CA ARG A 163 -10.04 11.00 1.47
C ARG A 163 -9.65 11.27 2.92
N ALA A 164 -9.88 12.47 3.43
CA ALA A 164 -9.56 12.81 4.83
C ALA A 164 -10.32 11.91 5.81
N SER A 165 -11.63 11.75 5.61
CA SER A 165 -12.45 10.84 6.42
C SER A 165 -11.97 9.39 6.34
N LEU A 166 -11.53 8.93 5.15
CA LEU A 166 -11.06 7.55 4.98
C LEU A 166 -9.71 7.31 5.68
N HIS A 167 -8.84 8.33 5.76
CA HIS A 167 -7.62 8.27 6.56
C HIS A 167 -7.93 8.03 8.06
N GLU A 168 -8.92 8.74 8.60
CA GLU A 168 -9.36 8.56 9.99
C GLU A 168 -9.91 7.15 10.23
N HIS A 169 -10.76 6.65 9.33
CA HIS A 169 -11.29 5.30 9.41
C HIS A 169 -10.19 4.22 9.32
N LEU A 170 -9.20 4.42 8.44
CA LEU A 170 -8.06 3.51 8.33
C LEU A 170 -7.27 3.47 9.64
N LEU A 171 -6.96 4.63 10.23
CA LEU A 171 -6.24 4.71 11.50
C LEU A 171 -7.05 4.11 12.65
N ALA A 172 -8.38 4.32 12.70
CA ALA A 172 -9.25 3.72 13.70
C ALA A 172 -9.25 2.17 13.64
N LEU A 173 -9.23 1.59 12.44
CA LEU A 173 -9.08 0.15 12.25
C LEU A 173 -7.67 -0.34 12.59
N TRP A 174 -6.65 0.45 12.23
CA TRP A 174 -5.26 0.10 12.51
C TRP A 174 -4.97 0.06 14.00
N GLU A 175 -5.55 0.96 14.80
CA GLU A 175 -5.37 1.00 16.25
C GLU A 175 -5.87 -0.25 16.97
N ASP A 176 -6.87 -0.94 16.43
CA ASP A 176 -7.46 -2.14 17.04
C ASP A 176 -6.51 -3.36 16.98
N THR A 177 -5.77 -3.53 15.88
CA THR A 177 -4.96 -4.74 15.64
C THR A 177 -3.50 -4.44 15.32
N ARG A 178 -3.18 -3.20 15.01
CA ARG A 178 -1.85 -2.69 14.67
C ARG A 178 -1.05 -3.57 13.69
N PRO A 179 -1.62 -3.95 12.54
CA PRO A 179 -0.84 -4.65 11.54
C PRO A 179 0.31 -3.78 11.03
N THR A 180 1.35 -4.41 10.52
CA THR A 180 2.35 -3.71 9.69
C THR A 180 1.66 -3.27 8.41
N VAL A 181 1.75 -1.99 8.02
CA VAL A 181 1.11 -1.45 6.81
C VAL A 181 2.17 -1.01 5.81
N VAL A 182 2.02 -1.42 4.55
CA VAL A 182 2.78 -0.89 3.42
C VAL A 182 1.81 -0.15 2.50
N LEU A 183 1.86 1.17 2.55
CA LEU A 183 1.05 2.08 1.74
C LEU A 183 1.84 2.51 0.51
N VAL A 184 1.37 2.21 -0.66
CA VAL A 184 1.86 2.79 -1.91
C VAL A 184 0.96 3.96 -2.29
N THR A 185 1.58 5.10 -2.53
CA THR A 185 0.87 6.31 -3.00
C THR A 185 1.79 7.21 -3.82
N HIS A 186 1.22 8.03 -4.68
CA HIS A 186 1.90 9.14 -5.32
C HIS A 186 1.63 10.49 -4.60
N ASP A 187 0.74 10.51 -3.62
CA ASP A 187 0.39 11.69 -2.82
C ASP A 187 1.25 11.76 -1.55
N VAL A 188 2.15 12.75 -1.51
CA VAL A 188 3.03 12.98 -0.35
C VAL A 188 2.23 13.37 0.90
N GLY A 189 1.11 14.08 0.73
CA GLY A 189 0.22 14.44 1.84
C GLY A 189 -0.40 13.21 2.51
N GLU A 190 -0.75 12.17 1.74
CA GLU A 190 -1.20 10.87 2.29
C GLU A 190 -0.09 10.20 3.09
N ALA A 191 1.11 10.09 2.52
CA ALA A 191 2.26 9.51 3.19
C ALA A 191 2.54 10.21 4.52
N VAL A 192 2.61 11.55 4.52
CA VAL A 192 2.86 12.34 5.75
C VAL A 192 1.69 12.28 6.73
N SER A 193 0.44 12.08 6.27
CA SER A 193 -0.72 11.95 7.16
C SER A 193 -0.75 10.63 7.92
N LEU A 194 -0.30 9.54 7.30
CA LEU A 194 -0.53 8.18 7.79
C LEU A 194 0.74 7.48 8.28
N ALA A 195 1.86 7.62 7.58
CA ALA A 195 3.02 6.77 7.77
C ALA A 195 3.96 7.21 8.90
N ASP A 196 4.66 6.26 9.49
CA ASP A 196 5.75 6.51 10.45
C ASP A 196 7.08 6.77 9.74
N ARG A 197 7.21 6.27 8.51
CA ARG A 197 8.36 6.46 7.62
C ARG A 197 7.91 6.49 6.16
N ALA A 198 8.52 7.34 5.36
CA ALA A 198 8.36 7.38 3.92
C ALA A 198 9.62 6.87 3.22
N VAL A 199 9.46 5.95 2.29
CA VAL A 199 10.49 5.49 1.37
C VAL A 199 10.24 6.11 0.01
N VAL A 200 11.21 6.84 -0.50
CA VAL A 200 11.18 7.43 -1.84
C VAL A 200 11.82 6.47 -2.83
N MET A 201 11.08 6.10 -3.88
CA MET A 201 11.61 5.25 -4.95
C MET A 201 11.94 6.07 -6.19
N GLN A 202 13.13 5.80 -6.76
CA GLN A 202 13.50 6.31 -8.10
C GLN A 202 13.06 5.31 -9.19
N PRO A 203 12.71 5.79 -10.40
CA PRO A 203 12.33 4.92 -11.52
C PRO A 203 13.52 4.37 -12.31
N LYS A 204 13.29 3.35 -13.14
CA LYS A 204 14.08 2.84 -14.28
C LYS A 204 15.53 2.43 -13.99
N PRO A 205 15.76 1.36 -13.28
CA PRO A 205 14.82 0.51 -12.57
C PRO A 205 14.45 1.07 -11.22
N GLY A 206 13.32 0.61 -10.66
CA GLY A 206 12.87 0.99 -9.32
C GLY A 206 13.90 0.61 -8.27
N ARG A 207 14.36 1.60 -7.49
CA ARG A 207 15.29 1.45 -6.37
C ARG A 207 14.86 2.35 -5.23
N ILE A 208 15.30 2.05 -4.03
CA ILE A 208 15.17 2.99 -2.92
C ILE A 208 16.14 4.13 -3.15
N PHE A 209 15.62 5.36 -3.13
CA PHE A 209 16.38 6.59 -3.24
C PHE A 209 16.71 7.17 -1.86
N ASP A 210 15.69 7.23 -0.98
CA ASP A 210 15.83 7.77 0.38
C ASP A 210 14.78 7.17 1.33
N GLU A 211 15.08 7.18 2.63
CA GLU A 211 14.19 6.76 3.72
C GLU A 211 14.07 7.89 4.74
N LEU A 212 12.86 8.39 4.92
CA LEU A 212 12.58 9.58 5.70
C LEU A 212 11.67 9.24 6.90
N PRO A 213 12.15 9.32 8.14
CA PRO A 213 11.29 9.18 9.32
C PRO A 213 10.30 10.34 9.42
N LEU A 214 9.05 10.01 9.74
CA LEU A 214 7.93 10.95 9.90
C LEU A 214 7.50 10.95 11.37
N SER A 215 8.36 11.47 12.26
CA SER A 215 8.17 11.50 13.71
C SER A 215 7.11 12.56 14.13
N LEU A 216 5.89 12.40 13.64
CA LEU A 216 4.75 13.26 13.96
C LEU A 216 3.74 12.47 14.80
N ALA A 217 3.32 13.06 15.92
CA ALA A 217 2.28 12.44 16.76
C ALA A 217 0.93 12.38 16.01
N ARG A 218 0.14 11.34 16.28
CA ARG A 218 -1.24 11.20 15.78
C ARG A 218 -2.24 11.65 16.85
N PRO A 219 -3.37 12.30 16.50
CA PRO A 219 -3.76 12.74 15.14
C PRO A 219 -2.87 13.87 14.61
N ARG A 220 -2.57 13.85 13.30
CA ARG A 220 -1.71 14.83 12.65
C ARG A 220 -2.51 16.02 12.15
N ASP A 221 -2.16 17.20 12.64
CA ASP A 221 -2.70 18.46 12.12
C ASP A 221 -1.99 18.82 10.80
N ARG A 222 -2.74 18.78 9.70
CA ARG A 222 -2.22 19.05 8.35
C ARG A 222 -1.87 20.53 8.13
N THR A 223 -2.32 21.41 9.01
CA THR A 223 -2.05 22.85 8.96
C THR A 223 -0.86 23.27 9.83
N ALA A 224 -0.35 22.33 10.64
CA ALA A 224 0.76 22.59 11.54
C ALA A 224 2.12 22.65 10.82
N LEU A 225 3.01 23.55 11.27
CA LEU A 225 4.35 23.71 10.70
C LEU A 225 5.17 22.42 10.63
N PRO A 226 5.15 21.50 11.63
CA PRO A 226 5.84 20.23 11.54
C PRO A 226 5.35 19.35 10.38
N PHE A 227 4.04 19.35 10.08
CA PHE A 227 3.48 18.61 8.97
C PHE A 227 3.96 19.20 7.63
N GLU A 228 3.93 20.52 7.49
CA GLU A 228 4.43 21.18 6.30
C GLU A 228 5.93 20.94 6.07
N ALA A 229 6.74 20.98 7.12
CA ALA A 229 8.16 20.70 7.05
C ALA A 229 8.44 19.24 6.62
N ALA A 230 7.69 18.26 7.15
CA ALA A 230 7.80 16.87 6.73
C ALA A 230 7.40 16.68 5.27
N THR A 231 6.29 17.31 4.83
CA THR A 231 5.83 17.29 3.44
C THR A 231 6.90 17.85 2.49
N ARG A 232 7.49 18.98 2.82
CA ARG A 232 8.59 19.57 2.01
C ARG A 232 9.80 18.66 1.90
N ARG A 233 10.18 17.96 2.99
CA ARG A 233 11.31 17.01 2.97
C ARG A 233 11.04 15.86 2.00
N VAL A 234 9.85 15.26 2.06
CA VAL A 234 9.49 14.14 1.17
C VAL A 234 9.39 14.61 -0.29
N LEU A 235 8.77 15.78 -0.54
CA LEU A 235 8.70 16.38 -1.88
C LEU A 235 10.09 16.67 -2.46
N PHE A 236 11.02 17.19 -1.63
CA PHE A 236 12.39 17.46 -2.05
C PHE A 236 13.10 16.15 -2.45
N ALA A 237 13.03 15.10 -1.62
CA ALA A 237 13.62 13.82 -1.94
C ALA A 237 13.03 13.22 -3.23
N LEU A 238 11.69 13.33 -3.42
CA LEU A 238 11.01 12.89 -4.62
C LEU A 238 11.50 13.63 -5.88
N ASP A 239 11.62 14.96 -5.82
CA ASP A 239 12.16 15.78 -6.92
C ASP A 239 13.61 15.39 -7.27
N GLN A 240 14.45 15.16 -6.25
CA GLN A 240 15.83 14.69 -6.46
C GLN A 240 15.88 13.30 -7.10
N SER A 241 15.01 12.38 -6.69
CA SER A 241 14.92 11.03 -7.25
C SER A 241 14.61 11.04 -8.76
N LEU A 242 13.77 11.99 -9.21
CA LEU A 242 13.40 12.15 -10.61
C LEU A 242 14.52 12.83 -11.44
N LYS A 243 15.29 13.76 -10.85
CA LYS A 243 16.43 14.44 -11.51
C LYS A 243 17.57 13.49 -11.79
N THR A 244 17.83 12.55 -10.89
CA THR A 244 18.88 11.53 -11.06
C THR A 244 18.63 10.67 -12.30
N GLU A 245 17.38 10.46 -12.72
CA GLU A 245 17.03 9.76 -13.97
C GLU A 245 17.53 10.53 -15.21
N HIS A 246 17.45 11.86 -15.21
CA HIS A 246 17.85 12.69 -16.35
C HIS A 246 19.37 12.81 -16.51
N GLN A 247 20.12 12.51 -15.44
CA GLN A 247 21.61 12.59 -15.43
C GLN A 247 22.31 11.26 -15.72
N ALA A 248 21.55 10.15 -15.88
CA ALA A 248 22.15 8.87 -16.28
C ALA A 248 22.86 9.03 -17.64
N PRO A 249 24.12 8.59 -17.78
CA PRO A 249 24.92 8.84 -18.98
C PRO A 249 24.22 8.28 -20.23
N LYS A 250 24.22 9.08 -21.32
CA LYS A 250 23.63 8.75 -22.64
C LYS A 250 23.95 7.33 -23.15
N ARG A 251 25.07 6.76 -22.74
CA ARG A 251 25.54 5.43 -23.17
C ARG A 251 24.60 4.27 -22.81
N GLU A 252 23.87 4.33 -21.69
CA GLU A 252 22.90 3.28 -21.35
C GLU A 252 21.58 3.43 -22.13
N ARG A 253 21.18 4.66 -22.47
CA ARG A 253 19.97 4.92 -23.30
C ARG A 253 20.17 4.45 -24.74
N ASP A 254 21.38 4.67 -25.31
CA ASP A 254 21.67 4.29 -26.69
C ASP A 254 21.81 2.76 -26.85
N GLN A 255 22.26 2.04 -25.83
CA GLN A 255 22.28 0.57 -25.84
C GLN A 255 20.89 -0.05 -25.75
N GLN A 256 19.96 0.54 -25.00
CA GLN A 256 18.55 0.09 -24.97
C GLN A 256 17.80 0.42 -26.25
N ALA A 257 18.06 1.57 -26.87
CA ALA A 257 17.48 1.94 -28.16
C ALA A 257 18.01 1.04 -29.29
N ALA A 258 19.28 0.66 -29.26
CA ALA A 258 19.87 -0.23 -30.26
C ALA A 258 19.34 -1.67 -30.18
N ALA A 259 18.93 -2.15 -28.99
CA ALA A 259 18.36 -3.48 -28.82
C ALA A 259 16.92 -3.64 -29.35
N LEU A 260 16.25 -2.52 -29.70
CA LEU A 260 14.88 -2.53 -30.26
C LEU A 260 14.85 -2.57 -31.80
N TRP A 261 16.00 -2.63 -32.46
CA TRP A 261 16.12 -2.60 -33.93
C TRP A 261 16.74 -3.86 -34.54
N TRP A 262 16.84 -4.97 -33.76
CA TRP A 262 17.27 -6.29 -34.26
C TRP A 262 16.31 -7.39 -33.87
#